data_0701df8806769da37afaa015198191bc
#
_entry.id   0701df8806769da37afaa015198191bc
#
_cell.length_a   1.000
_cell.length_b   1.000
_cell.length_c   1.000
_cell.angle_alpha   90.00
_cell.angle_beta   90.00
_cell.angle_gamma   90.00
#
_symmetry.space_group_name_H-M   'P 1'
#
loop_
_entity.id
_entity.type
_entity.pdbx_description
1 polymer ?
#
loop_
_entity_poly.entity_id
_entity_poly.type
_entity_poly.pdbx_seq_one_letter_code
_entity_poly.pdbx_strand_id
1 'polypeptide(L)'
;MTDITNTAGNDLKNYAYNILKERLINCTYAPGSILNEAHLTSEMKLSRTPVREAVSRLETEGFVKVIPKKGIHVTDILLSDVLQIFQIRTEFEPTILRLSASRLPKDELLYFIQRFENPDPDDTVMDRIRLDTAMHLFI
;
A
#
# COMPACT_ATOMS: atom_id res chain seq x y z
N MET A 1 33.88 -18.15 6.14
CA MET A 1 32.72 -18.97 5.77
C MET A 1 31.50 -18.43 6.51
N THR A 2 31.05 -17.27 6.12
CA THR A 2 29.89 -16.56 6.76
C THR A 2 29.15 -15.86 5.67
N ASP A 3 27.82 -15.93 5.67
CA ASP A 3 26.84 -15.11 4.96
C ASP A 3 25.96 -15.69 3.83
N ILE A 4 26.01 -16.92 3.46
CA ILE A 4 25.04 -17.44 2.47
C ILE A 4 23.67 -17.77 3.10
N THR A 5 23.64 -18.16 4.37
CA THR A 5 22.38 -18.52 5.08
C THR A 5 21.56 -17.30 5.51
N ASN A 6 22.19 -16.15 5.71
CA ASN A 6 21.51 -14.92 6.14
C ASN A 6 20.82 -14.23 4.96
N THR A 7 21.36 -14.31 3.76
CA THR A 7 20.78 -13.73 2.54
C THR A 7 19.48 -14.43 2.15
N ALA A 8 19.46 -15.77 2.15
CA ALA A 8 18.27 -16.56 1.80
C ALA A 8 17.12 -16.33 2.79
N GLY A 9 17.43 -16.21 4.10
CA GLY A 9 16.42 -15.91 5.12
C GLY A 9 15.80 -14.52 4.96
N ASN A 10 16.62 -13.54 4.59
CA ASN A 10 16.17 -12.16 4.36
C ASN A 10 15.30 -12.04 3.09
N ASP A 11 15.60 -12.78 2.05
CA ASP A 11 14.82 -12.83 0.81
C ASP A 11 13.41 -13.40 1.05
N LEU A 12 13.29 -14.46 1.85
CA LEU A 12 12.01 -15.07 2.18
C LEU A 12 11.10 -14.16 3.04
N LYS A 13 11.69 -13.38 3.94
CA LYS A 13 10.95 -12.39 4.75
C LYS A 13 10.41 -11.25 3.87
N ASN A 14 11.25 -10.71 3.00
CA ASN A 14 10.86 -9.66 2.07
C ASN A 14 9.82 -10.16 1.08
N TYR A 15 9.96 -11.39 0.58
CA TYR A 15 8.97 -12.01 -0.28
C TYR A 15 7.61 -12.14 0.44
N ALA A 16 7.57 -12.69 1.67
CA ALA A 16 6.35 -12.80 2.45
C ALA A 16 5.72 -11.42 2.71
N TYR A 17 6.52 -10.44 3.10
CA TYR A 17 6.08 -9.08 3.35
C TYR A 17 5.45 -8.44 2.11
N ASN A 18 6.10 -8.53 0.96
CA ASN A 18 5.61 -7.90 -0.27
C ASN A 18 4.27 -8.50 -0.72
N ILE A 19 4.15 -9.82 -0.69
CA ILE A 19 2.88 -10.51 -1.04
C ILE A 19 1.76 -10.12 -0.07
N LEU A 20 2.03 -10.17 1.25
CA LEU A 20 1.02 -9.81 2.24
C LEU A 20 0.61 -8.34 2.10
N LYS A 21 1.57 -7.44 1.93
CA LYS A 21 1.30 -6.01 1.74
C LYS A 21 0.46 -5.73 0.50
N GLU A 22 0.81 -6.34 -0.63
CA GLU A 22 0.04 -6.22 -1.87
C GLU A 22 -1.42 -6.67 -1.68
N ARG A 23 -1.64 -7.81 -1.03
CA ARG A 23 -2.98 -8.35 -0.77
C ARG A 23 -3.80 -7.48 0.19
N LEU A 24 -3.15 -6.86 1.17
CA LEU A 24 -3.79 -5.91 2.08
C LEU A 24 -4.18 -4.62 1.35
N ILE A 25 -3.27 -4.05 0.55
CA ILE A 25 -3.53 -2.83 -0.24
C ILE A 25 -4.66 -3.06 -1.25
N ASN A 26 -4.66 -4.21 -1.93
CA ASN A 26 -5.69 -4.55 -2.91
C ASN A 26 -6.97 -5.11 -2.27
N CYS A 27 -7.10 -5.06 -0.94
CA CYS A 27 -8.24 -5.59 -0.18
C CYS A 27 -8.57 -7.06 -0.48
N THR A 28 -7.62 -7.86 -0.99
CA THR A 28 -7.76 -9.32 -1.11
C THR A 28 -7.99 -9.93 0.27
N TYR A 29 -7.29 -9.41 1.28
CA TYR A 29 -7.63 -9.58 2.69
C TYR A 29 -8.46 -8.38 3.12
N ALA A 30 -9.77 -8.60 3.32
CA ALA A 30 -10.71 -7.51 3.61
C ALA A 30 -10.38 -6.80 4.93
N PRO A 31 -10.46 -5.45 4.99
CA PRO A 31 -10.39 -4.72 6.25
C PRO A 31 -11.36 -5.30 7.29
N GLY A 32 -10.93 -5.36 8.55
CA GLY A 32 -11.70 -5.96 9.66
C GLY A 32 -11.69 -7.49 9.70
N SER A 33 -11.15 -8.18 8.70
CA SER A 33 -11.08 -9.64 8.69
C SER A 33 -9.98 -10.17 9.63
N ILE A 34 -10.10 -11.46 9.98
CA ILE A 34 -9.09 -12.15 10.79
C ILE A 34 -8.39 -13.22 9.94
N LEU A 35 -7.09 -13.09 9.80
CA LEU A 35 -6.25 -14.04 9.09
C LEU A 35 -5.65 -15.04 10.07
N ASN A 36 -5.46 -16.28 9.59
CA ASN A 36 -4.82 -17.35 10.34
C ASN A 36 -3.38 -17.55 9.87
N GLU A 37 -2.42 -17.53 10.80
CA GLU A 37 -0.99 -17.74 10.48
C GLU A 37 -0.74 -19.06 9.74
N ALA A 38 -1.41 -20.15 10.15
CA ALA A 38 -1.23 -21.45 9.51
C ALA A 38 -1.75 -21.43 8.05
N HIS A 39 -2.83 -20.71 7.79
CA HIS A 39 -3.33 -20.52 6.43
C HIS A 39 -2.34 -19.74 5.59
N LEU A 40 -1.81 -18.61 6.10
CA LEU A 40 -0.81 -17.80 5.39
C LEU A 40 0.46 -18.59 5.07
N THR A 41 0.97 -19.38 6.02
CA THR A 41 2.16 -20.23 5.79
C THR A 41 1.90 -21.29 4.72
N SER A 42 0.73 -21.91 4.73
CA SER A 42 0.34 -22.91 3.73
C SER A 42 0.18 -22.28 2.34
N GLU A 43 -0.49 -21.15 2.25
CA GLU A 43 -0.77 -20.45 1.01
C GLU A 43 0.52 -19.97 0.32
N MET A 44 1.47 -19.41 1.09
CA MET A 44 2.75 -18.94 0.59
C MET A 44 3.81 -20.03 0.46
N LYS A 45 3.53 -21.24 0.94
CA LYS A 45 4.49 -22.37 1.04
C LYS A 45 5.77 -21.99 1.76
N LEU A 46 5.66 -21.18 2.80
CA LEU A 46 6.76 -20.72 3.64
C LEU A 46 6.69 -21.31 5.04
N SER A 47 7.82 -21.33 5.74
CA SER A 47 7.86 -21.65 7.18
C SER A 47 7.25 -20.50 8.00
N ARG A 48 6.96 -20.77 9.29
CA ARG A 48 6.34 -19.77 10.18
C ARG A 48 7.21 -18.56 10.42
N THR A 49 8.52 -18.72 10.49
CA THR A 49 9.44 -17.63 10.83
C THR A 49 9.36 -16.43 9.86
N PRO A 50 9.59 -16.58 8.53
CA PRO A 50 9.50 -15.46 7.61
C PRO A 50 8.10 -14.83 7.55
N VAL A 51 7.04 -15.63 7.74
CA VAL A 51 5.66 -15.11 7.78
C VAL A 51 5.42 -14.25 9.02
N ARG A 52 5.88 -14.69 10.20
CA ARG A 52 5.78 -13.91 11.45
C ARG A 52 6.55 -12.61 11.39
N GLU A 53 7.75 -12.62 10.82
CA GLU A 53 8.55 -11.42 10.68
C GLU A 53 7.88 -10.43 9.72
N ALA A 54 7.32 -10.90 8.60
CA ALA A 54 6.54 -10.10 7.68
C ALA A 54 5.29 -9.50 8.36
N VAL A 55 4.54 -10.30 9.11
CA VAL A 55 3.37 -9.85 9.88
C VAL A 55 3.77 -8.81 10.94
N SER A 56 4.86 -9.03 11.67
CA SER A 56 5.34 -8.05 12.67
C SER A 56 5.70 -6.71 12.03
N ARG A 57 6.31 -6.73 10.85
CA ARG A 57 6.59 -5.51 10.10
C ARG A 57 5.31 -4.80 9.64
N LEU A 58 4.34 -5.55 9.12
CA LEU A 58 3.03 -5.01 8.72
C LEU A 58 2.23 -4.48 9.92
N GLU A 59 2.40 -5.08 11.10
CA GLU A 59 1.82 -4.57 12.36
C GLU A 59 2.45 -3.24 12.75
N THR A 60 3.77 -3.11 12.64
CA THR A 60 4.47 -1.83 12.88
C THR A 60 4.03 -0.74 11.91
N GLU A 61 3.72 -1.11 10.66
CA GLU A 61 3.19 -0.20 9.62
C GLU A 61 1.68 0.06 9.77
N GLY A 62 0.98 -0.58 10.72
CA GLY A 62 -0.44 -0.37 11.00
C GLY A 62 -1.41 -1.11 10.08
N PHE A 63 -0.94 -1.98 9.19
CA PHE A 63 -1.81 -2.75 8.29
C PHE A 63 -2.58 -3.87 9.00
N VAL A 64 -2.00 -4.43 10.04
CA VAL A 64 -2.59 -5.54 10.80
C VAL A 64 -2.32 -5.39 12.29
N LYS A 65 -3.05 -6.16 13.11
CA LYS A 65 -2.82 -6.28 14.55
C LYS A 65 -2.86 -7.74 14.97
N VAL A 66 -1.82 -8.23 15.62
CA VAL A 66 -1.78 -9.61 16.14
C VAL A 66 -2.59 -9.68 17.42
N ILE A 67 -3.67 -10.47 17.41
CA ILE A 67 -4.53 -10.68 18.58
C ILE A 67 -4.23 -12.07 19.14
N PRO A 68 -3.67 -12.17 20.37
CA PRO A 68 -3.36 -13.45 20.97
C PRO A 68 -4.55 -14.41 20.95
N LYS A 69 -4.33 -15.66 20.54
CA LYS A 69 -5.31 -16.73 20.42
C LYS A 69 -6.45 -16.51 19.39
N LYS A 70 -6.55 -15.32 18.77
CA LYS A 70 -7.58 -15.02 17.77
C LYS A 70 -7.03 -15.00 16.33
N GLY A 71 -5.78 -14.57 16.15
CA GLY A 71 -5.17 -14.48 14.82
C GLY A 71 -4.66 -13.08 14.51
N ILE A 72 -4.56 -12.78 13.23
CA ILE A 72 -4.04 -11.52 12.70
C ILE A 72 -5.24 -10.72 12.17
N HIS A 73 -5.60 -9.65 12.86
CA HIS A 73 -6.69 -8.76 12.47
C HIS A 73 -6.19 -7.77 11.41
N VAL A 74 -6.85 -7.71 10.27
CA VAL A 74 -6.61 -6.68 9.25
C VAL A 74 -7.21 -5.37 9.75
N THR A 75 -6.42 -4.31 9.79
CA THR A 75 -6.86 -3.00 10.28
C THR A 75 -8.05 -2.49 9.49
N ASP A 76 -9.06 -1.98 10.19
CA ASP A 76 -10.22 -1.37 9.58
C ASP A 76 -9.84 -0.05 8.86
N ILE A 77 -10.53 0.26 7.78
CA ILE A 77 -10.45 1.56 7.12
C ILE A 77 -11.62 2.39 7.61
N LEU A 78 -11.35 3.37 8.45
CA LEU A 78 -12.39 4.25 8.99
C LEU A 78 -12.64 5.43 8.05
N LEU A 79 -13.92 5.77 7.86
CA LEU A 79 -14.30 6.94 7.06
C LEU A 79 -13.67 8.23 7.59
N SER A 80 -13.52 8.35 8.92
CA SER A 80 -12.83 9.47 9.56
C SER A 80 -11.40 9.64 9.06
N ASP A 81 -10.66 8.55 8.90
CA ASP A 81 -9.26 8.58 8.47
C ASP A 81 -9.16 8.99 7.00
N VAL A 82 -10.09 8.47 6.18
CA VAL A 82 -10.20 8.87 4.76
C VAL A 82 -10.49 10.36 4.65
N LEU A 83 -11.46 10.88 5.40
CA LEU A 83 -11.81 12.30 5.39
C LEU A 83 -10.65 13.19 5.85
N GLN A 84 -9.90 12.80 6.88
CA GLN A 84 -8.71 13.53 7.34
C GLN A 84 -7.63 13.58 6.26
N ILE A 85 -7.36 12.47 5.57
CA ILE A 85 -6.40 12.43 4.47
C ILE A 85 -6.83 13.38 3.35
N PHE A 86 -8.09 13.35 2.93
CA PHE A 86 -8.60 14.25 1.90
C PHE A 86 -8.57 15.72 2.32
N GLN A 87 -8.82 16.03 3.58
CA GLN A 87 -8.67 17.38 4.10
C GLN A 87 -7.22 17.87 3.98
N ILE A 88 -6.26 17.06 4.42
CA ILE A 88 -4.84 17.39 4.30
C ILE A 88 -4.45 17.58 2.83
N ARG A 89 -4.85 16.67 1.94
CA ARG A 89 -4.58 16.76 0.51
C ARG A 89 -5.12 18.08 -0.08
N THR A 90 -6.36 18.43 0.23
CA THR A 90 -6.99 19.66 -0.26
C THR A 90 -6.24 20.93 0.13
N GLU A 91 -5.62 20.96 1.31
CA GLU A 91 -4.88 22.10 1.81
C GLU A 91 -3.43 22.15 1.26
N PHE A 92 -2.76 21.01 1.20
CA PHE A 92 -1.32 20.95 0.90
C PHE A 92 -1.02 20.80 -0.60
N GLU A 93 -1.75 19.96 -1.34
CA GLU A 93 -1.43 19.66 -2.74
C GLU A 93 -1.45 20.90 -3.65
N PRO A 94 -2.44 21.81 -3.57
CA PRO A 94 -2.41 23.05 -4.37
C PRO A 94 -1.21 23.94 -4.05
N THR A 95 -0.76 23.92 -2.81
CA THR A 95 0.40 24.71 -2.38
C THR A 95 1.69 24.11 -2.91
N ILE A 96 1.85 22.79 -2.80
CA ILE A 96 3.02 22.07 -3.36
C ILE A 96 3.08 22.27 -4.87
N LEU A 97 1.96 22.07 -5.57
CA LEU A 97 1.88 22.25 -7.03
C LEU A 97 2.27 23.68 -7.44
N ARG A 98 1.77 24.70 -6.76
CA ARG A 98 2.12 26.10 -7.03
C ARG A 98 3.62 26.38 -6.83
N LEU A 99 4.24 25.81 -5.80
CA LEU A 99 5.65 25.99 -5.50
C LEU A 99 6.57 25.24 -6.48
N SER A 100 6.12 24.12 -7.00
CA SER A 100 6.87 23.28 -7.95
C SER A 100 6.59 23.61 -9.42
N ALA A 101 5.50 24.30 -9.74
CA ALA A 101 4.99 24.51 -11.09
C ALA A 101 6.04 25.02 -12.11
N SER A 102 6.96 25.90 -11.66
CA SER A 102 8.02 26.43 -12.55
C SER A 102 9.11 25.41 -12.91
N ARG A 103 9.16 24.28 -12.20
CA ARG A 103 10.14 23.21 -12.41
C ARG A 103 9.55 22.01 -13.13
N LEU A 104 8.21 21.93 -13.20
CA LEU A 104 7.51 20.80 -13.80
C LEU A 104 7.45 20.94 -15.34
N PRO A 105 7.64 19.86 -16.09
CA PRO A 105 7.42 19.85 -17.53
C PRO A 105 5.98 20.22 -17.87
N LYS A 106 5.83 21.26 -18.68
CA LYS A 106 4.52 21.82 -19.00
C LYS A 106 3.59 20.82 -19.70
N ASP A 107 4.14 20.02 -20.59
CA ASP A 107 3.35 19.07 -21.38
C ASP A 107 2.79 17.95 -20.51
N GLU A 108 3.57 17.47 -19.53
CA GLU A 108 3.11 16.46 -18.56
C GLU A 108 2.05 17.05 -17.62
N LEU A 109 2.24 18.30 -17.18
CA LEU A 109 1.24 18.99 -16.37
C LEU A 109 -0.10 19.14 -17.13
N LEU A 110 -0.05 19.54 -18.41
CA LEU A 110 -1.24 19.64 -19.26
C LEU A 110 -1.90 18.27 -19.48
N TYR A 111 -1.12 17.21 -19.62
CA TYR A 111 -1.66 15.86 -19.69
C TYR A 111 -2.49 15.50 -18.45
N PHE A 112 -1.97 15.72 -17.23
CA PHE A 112 -2.71 15.45 -16.01
C PHE A 112 -3.98 16.30 -15.90
N ILE A 113 -3.90 17.62 -16.20
CA ILE A 113 -5.07 18.50 -16.22
C ILE A 113 -6.14 17.92 -17.13
N GLN A 114 -5.78 17.61 -18.38
CA GLN A 114 -6.72 17.05 -19.35
C GLN A 114 -7.36 15.74 -18.88
N ARG A 115 -6.57 14.83 -18.29
CA ARG A 115 -7.06 13.54 -17.82
C ARG A 115 -8.00 13.66 -16.61
N PHE A 116 -7.76 14.62 -15.71
CA PHE A 116 -8.65 14.86 -14.56
C PHE A 116 -9.91 15.63 -14.94
N GLU A 117 -9.83 16.58 -15.87
CA GLU A 117 -11.02 17.32 -16.34
C GLU A 117 -11.90 16.47 -17.26
N ASN A 118 -11.32 15.58 -18.04
CA ASN A 118 -12.01 14.73 -18.99
C ASN A 118 -11.67 13.25 -18.72
N PRO A 119 -12.19 12.65 -17.63
CA PRO A 119 -11.94 11.25 -17.33
C PRO A 119 -12.53 10.37 -18.44
N ASP A 120 -11.78 9.32 -18.82
CA ASP A 120 -12.27 8.32 -19.76
C ASP A 120 -13.45 7.57 -19.14
N PRO A 121 -14.61 7.47 -19.81
CA PRO A 121 -15.75 6.71 -19.31
C PRO A 121 -15.43 5.22 -19.03
N ASP A 122 -14.46 4.67 -19.74
CA ASP A 122 -14.04 3.28 -19.62
C ASP A 122 -12.96 3.08 -18.54
N ASP A 123 -12.45 4.14 -17.89
CA ASP A 123 -11.48 4.05 -16.81
C ASP A 123 -12.05 3.24 -15.64
N THR A 124 -11.37 2.16 -15.30
CA THR A 124 -11.63 1.40 -14.08
C THR A 124 -11.21 2.19 -12.83
N VAL A 125 -11.65 1.75 -11.65
CA VAL A 125 -11.18 2.31 -10.38
C VAL A 125 -9.66 2.25 -10.27
N MET A 126 -9.05 1.15 -10.74
CA MET A 126 -7.59 0.98 -10.71
C MET A 126 -6.86 1.93 -11.64
N ASP A 127 -7.44 2.26 -12.80
CA ASP A 127 -6.84 3.24 -13.73
C ASP A 127 -6.85 4.64 -13.12
N ARG A 128 -7.91 5.01 -12.43
CA ARG A 128 -8.01 6.28 -11.68
C ARG A 128 -7.00 6.35 -10.53
N ILE A 129 -6.82 5.27 -9.78
CA ILE A 129 -5.82 5.18 -8.72
C ILE A 129 -4.40 5.30 -9.30
N ARG A 130 -4.12 4.66 -10.44
CA ARG A 130 -2.83 4.76 -11.13
C ARG A 130 -2.55 6.18 -11.61
N LEU A 131 -3.55 6.84 -12.18
CA LEU A 131 -3.44 8.24 -12.62
C LEU A 131 -3.15 9.18 -11.44
N ASP A 132 -3.89 9.03 -10.33
CA ASP A 132 -3.69 9.79 -9.09
C ASP A 132 -2.27 9.57 -8.53
N THR A 133 -1.82 8.31 -8.47
CA THR A 133 -0.47 7.96 -8.03
C THR A 133 0.60 8.54 -8.95
N ALA A 134 0.42 8.46 -10.26
CA ALA A 134 1.37 9.00 -11.23
C ALA A 134 1.50 10.52 -11.09
N MET A 135 0.39 11.23 -10.88
CA MET A 135 0.40 12.67 -10.65
C MET A 135 1.16 13.04 -9.37
N HIS A 136 0.95 12.30 -8.27
CA HIS A 136 1.66 12.55 -7.01
C HIS A 136 3.16 12.26 -7.07
N LEU A 137 3.59 11.30 -7.88
CA LEU A 137 5.00 11.03 -8.13
C LEU A 137 5.65 12.05 -9.07
N PHE A 138 4.84 12.74 -9.86
CA PHE A 138 5.29 13.78 -10.79
C PHE A 138 5.55 15.12 -10.09
N ILE A 139 4.81 15.46 -9.02
CA ILE A 139 4.93 16.70 -8.27
C ILE A 139 6.09 16.65 -7.27
#